data_368eb8d473984be5b0b72c5a8e6c8c2f
#
_entry.id   368eb8d473984be5b0b72c5a8e6c8c2f
#
_cell.length_a   1.000
_cell.length_b   1.000
_cell.length_c   1.000
_cell.angle_alpha   90.00
_cell.angle_beta   90.00
_cell.angle_gamma   90.00
#
_symmetry.space_group_name_H-M   'P 1'
#
loop_
_entity.id
_entity.type
_entity.pdbx_description
1 polymer ?
#
loop_
_entity_poly.entity_id
_entity_poly.type
_entity_poly.pdbx_seq_one_letter_code
_entity_poly.pdbx_strand_id
1 'polypeptide(L)'
;ADLPEEFWEGYKGNGEPYGLINLESSRRMGRTGETQYPDLDVMGYNPCAEQSLAPYETCCLAEIYLPNIETEKELKKVARYLYRINKHSLAIKCAVKETEDIVHKNMRMGIGVTGYLQATEEQRNWLSSCYDYLREYDKEYSQINGFPPSIKLTTVKPSGTLSLLAGVTP
;
A
#
# COMPACT_ATOMS: atom_id res chain seq x y z
N ALA A 1 14.32 -5.97 20.96
CA ALA A 1 15.77 -5.97 21.17
C ALA A 1 16.16 -4.53 21.45
N ASP A 2 16.93 -4.32 22.51
CA ASP A 2 17.47 -3.01 22.82
C ASP A 2 18.58 -2.71 21.82
N LEU A 3 18.52 -1.54 21.21
CA LEU A 3 19.56 -1.06 20.31
C LEU A 3 20.72 -0.51 21.14
N PRO A 4 21.98 -0.69 20.70
CA PRO A 4 23.14 -0.18 21.43
C PRO A 4 23.13 1.34 21.55
N GLU A 5 23.79 1.87 22.57
CA GLU A 5 23.76 3.32 22.88
C GLU A 5 24.33 4.15 21.72
N GLU A 6 25.36 3.66 21.08
CA GLU A 6 25.99 4.31 19.91
C GLU A 6 25.03 4.49 18.73
N PHE A 7 23.99 3.62 18.62
CA PHE A 7 22.94 3.79 17.65
C PHE A 7 22.16 5.08 17.88
N TRP A 8 21.82 5.38 19.14
CA TRP A 8 21.03 6.56 19.50
C TRP A 8 21.82 7.86 19.41
N GLU A 9 23.14 7.83 19.60
CA GLU A 9 23.99 8.99 19.40
C GLU A 9 23.96 9.53 17.97
N GLY A 10 23.82 8.64 16.98
CA GLY A 10 23.70 9.00 15.56
C GLY A 10 22.30 9.34 15.10
N TYR A 11 21.27 9.02 15.89
CA TYR A 11 19.87 9.16 15.49
C TYR A 11 19.27 10.51 15.88
N LYS A 12 18.86 11.30 14.91
CA LYS A 12 18.32 12.65 15.14
C LYS A 12 16.81 12.71 15.43
N GLY A 13 16.13 11.57 15.48
CA GLY A 13 14.70 11.50 15.77
C GLY A 13 13.75 11.91 14.63
N ASN A 14 14.29 12.29 13.49
CA ASN A 14 13.52 12.71 12.30
C ASN A 14 13.63 11.75 11.10
N GLY A 15 14.13 10.53 11.34
CA GLY A 15 14.37 9.55 10.28
C GLY A 15 15.74 9.71 9.59
N GLU A 16 16.61 10.54 10.11
CA GLU A 16 17.99 10.72 9.60
C GLU A 16 19.01 10.22 10.64
N PRO A 17 20.11 9.59 10.17
CA PRO A 17 20.45 9.19 8.79
C PRO A 17 19.78 7.89 8.34
N TYR A 18 18.94 7.28 9.17
CA TYR A 18 18.23 6.02 8.90
C TYR A 18 16.86 6.01 9.57
N GLY A 19 15.91 5.29 8.95
CA GLY A 19 14.57 5.06 9.50
C GLY A 19 14.51 3.83 10.40
N LEU A 20 13.53 3.81 11.32
CA LEU A 20 13.23 2.67 12.18
C LEU A 20 11.96 1.97 11.71
N ILE A 21 12.02 0.65 11.62
CA ILE A 21 10.90 -0.19 11.20
C ILE A 21 10.71 -1.32 12.21
N ASN A 22 9.46 -1.51 12.66
CA ASN A 22 9.09 -2.66 13.46
C ASN A 22 8.62 -3.81 12.55
N LEU A 23 9.53 -4.71 12.17
CA LEU A 23 9.23 -5.85 11.30
C LEU A 23 8.24 -6.82 11.94
N GLU A 24 8.30 -7.04 13.24
CA GLU A 24 7.37 -7.93 13.92
C GLU A 24 5.94 -7.40 13.89
N SER A 25 5.76 -6.10 14.13
CA SER A 25 4.48 -5.44 13.97
C SER A 25 3.97 -5.57 12.53
N SER A 26 4.83 -5.33 11.55
CA SER A 26 4.47 -5.44 10.12
C SER A 26 4.03 -6.84 9.71
N ARG A 27 4.64 -7.87 10.29
CA ARG A 27 4.32 -9.28 10.03
C ARG A 27 3.00 -9.70 10.67
N ARG A 28 2.74 -9.26 11.91
CA ARG A 28 1.54 -9.64 12.67
C ARG A 28 0.32 -8.83 12.31
N MET A 29 0.54 -7.56 12.00
CA MET A 29 -0.50 -6.56 11.74
C MET A 29 -0.52 -6.20 10.24
N GLY A 30 -0.50 -7.21 9.38
CA GLY A 30 -0.38 -7.05 7.93
C GLY A 30 -1.31 -6.02 7.31
N ARG A 31 -2.49 -5.83 7.95
CA ARG A 31 -3.37 -4.67 7.79
C ARG A 31 -3.55 -4.02 9.15
N THR A 32 -3.63 -2.71 9.23
CA THR A 32 -3.80 -1.99 10.49
C THR A 32 -5.00 -2.53 11.28
N GLY A 33 -4.73 -3.09 12.45
CA GLY A 33 -5.76 -3.65 13.32
C GLY A 33 -6.29 -5.05 12.95
N GLU A 34 -5.81 -5.66 11.86
CA GLU A 34 -6.27 -6.99 11.42
C GLU A 34 -5.20 -8.06 11.65
N THR A 35 -5.29 -8.77 12.77
CA THR A 35 -4.38 -9.88 13.09
C THR A 35 -4.71 -11.19 12.36
N GLN A 36 -5.89 -11.30 11.78
CA GLN A 36 -6.34 -12.49 11.05
C GLN A 36 -5.68 -12.66 9.66
N TYR A 37 -4.99 -11.65 9.17
CA TYR A 37 -4.27 -11.68 7.90
C TYR A 37 -2.78 -11.35 8.10
N PRO A 38 -2.02 -12.25 8.76
CA PRO A 38 -0.61 -12.02 9.00
C PRO A 38 0.18 -12.02 7.68
N ASP A 39 1.20 -11.18 7.64
CA ASP A 39 2.10 -11.01 6.51
C ASP A 39 3.51 -11.46 6.94
N LEU A 40 3.67 -12.76 7.19
CA LEU A 40 4.82 -13.33 7.89
C LEU A 40 6.13 -13.25 7.09
N ASP A 41 6.04 -13.16 5.76
CA ASP A 41 7.21 -13.15 4.88
C ASP A 41 7.86 -11.76 4.75
N VAL A 42 7.32 -10.72 5.40
CA VAL A 42 7.90 -9.38 5.35
C VAL A 42 9.30 -9.36 5.95
N MET A 43 10.26 -8.86 5.17
CA MET A 43 11.68 -8.72 5.55
C MET A 43 12.19 -7.27 5.44
N GLY A 44 11.41 -6.39 4.84
CA GLY A 44 11.81 -5.00 4.65
C GLY A 44 10.68 -4.13 4.10
N TYR A 45 11.07 -2.98 3.61
CA TYR A 45 10.19 -1.96 3.02
C TYR A 45 10.80 -1.40 1.75
N ASN A 46 9.97 -0.79 0.92
CA ASN A 46 10.46 0.04 -0.17
C ASN A 46 11.15 1.32 0.38
N PRO A 47 11.92 2.06 -0.45
CA PRO A 47 12.67 3.23 0.01
C PRO A 47 11.82 4.31 0.70
N CYS A 48 10.55 4.48 0.32
CA CYS A 48 9.66 5.46 0.92
C CYS A 48 8.96 4.96 2.20
N ALA A 49 9.21 3.71 2.61
CA ALA A 49 8.71 3.06 3.83
C ALA A 49 7.16 2.91 3.92
N GLU A 50 6.43 3.10 2.83
CA GLU A 50 4.96 2.92 2.80
C GLU A 50 4.53 1.50 2.45
N GLN A 51 5.42 0.68 1.86
CA GLN A 51 5.11 -0.67 1.42
C GLN A 51 6.03 -1.68 2.10
N SER A 52 5.47 -2.51 2.97
CA SER A 52 6.18 -3.68 3.50
C SER A 52 6.30 -4.75 2.42
N LEU A 53 7.46 -5.39 2.30
CA LEU A 53 7.79 -6.33 1.22
C LEU A 53 8.43 -7.61 1.77
N ALA A 54 8.14 -8.73 1.11
CA ALA A 54 8.90 -9.95 1.23
C ALA A 54 10.20 -9.87 0.39
N PRO A 55 11.17 -10.77 0.58
CA PRO A 55 12.35 -10.85 -0.29
C PRO A 55 11.94 -10.99 -1.76
N TYR A 56 12.63 -10.28 -2.65
CA TYR A 56 12.39 -10.24 -4.11
C TYR A 56 11.04 -9.64 -4.53
N GLU A 57 10.18 -9.21 -3.60
CA GLU A 57 8.88 -8.63 -3.92
C GLU A 57 9.00 -7.19 -4.45
N THR A 58 8.13 -6.83 -5.38
CA THR A 58 8.11 -5.50 -5.99
C THR A 58 7.04 -4.61 -5.37
N CYS A 59 7.31 -3.30 -5.40
CA CYS A 59 6.37 -2.28 -4.97
C CYS A 59 5.45 -1.92 -6.14
N CYS A 60 4.15 -2.25 -6.03
CA CYS A 60 3.13 -1.92 -7.03
C CYS A 60 2.14 -0.91 -6.45
N LEU A 61 2.17 0.31 -6.95
CA LEU A 61 1.46 1.43 -6.37
C LEU A 61 0.52 2.10 -7.38
N ALA A 62 -0.55 2.69 -6.85
CA ALA A 62 -1.42 3.63 -7.56
C ALA A 62 -1.87 4.73 -6.61
N GLU A 63 -2.36 5.84 -7.13
CA GLU A 63 -2.67 7.02 -6.33
C GLU A 63 -3.98 7.66 -6.74
N ILE A 64 -4.78 8.05 -5.74
CA ILE A 64 -6.05 8.76 -5.90
C ILE A 64 -5.85 10.17 -5.32
N TYR A 65 -6.19 11.19 -6.10
CA TYR A 65 -6.19 12.58 -5.65
C TYR A 65 -7.54 12.89 -5.01
N LEU A 66 -7.62 12.68 -3.70
CA LEU A 66 -8.90 12.69 -2.97
C LEU A 66 -9.69 14.00 -3.09
N PRO A 67 -9.06 15.21 -3.08
CA PRO A 67 -9.80 16.45 -3.25
C PRO A 67 -10.50 16.59 -4.61
N ASN A 68 -10.05 15.85 -5.62
CA ASN A 68 -10.60 15.90 -6.98
C ASN A 68 -11.75 14.89 -7.19
N ILE A 69 -12.15 14.16 -6.17
CA ILE A 69 -13.26 13.20 -6.21
C ILE A 69 -14.55 13.88 -5.75
N GLU A 70 -15.57 13.85 -6.56
CA GLU A 70 -16.83 14.56 -6.28
C GLU A 70 -17.82 13.73 -5.46
N THR A 71 -17.77 12.40 -5.56
CA THR A 71 -18.72 11.52 -4.88
C THR A 71 -18.08 10.23 -4.40
N GLU A 72 -18.64 9.63 -3.35
CA GLU A 72 -18.21 8.29 -2.87
C GLU A 72 -18.31 7.22 -3.97
N LYS A 73 -19.34 7.29 -4.82
CA LYS A 73 -19.50 6.37 -5.95
C LYS A 73 -18.36 6.50 -6.96
N GLU A 74 -17.93 7.71 -7.20
CA GLU A 74 -16.77 7.99 -8.05
C GLU A 74 -15.49 7.45 -7.43
N LEU A 75 -15.25 7.67 -6.13
CA LEU A 75 -14.12 7.12 -5.40
C LEU A 75 -14.01 5.60 -5.58
N LYS A 76 -15.12 4.88 -5.33
CA LYS A 76 -15.18 3.43 -5.51
C LYS A 76 -14.92 3.00 -6.96
N LYS A 77 -15.40 3.77 -7.93
CA LYS A 77 -15.17 3.52 -9.36
C LYS A 77 -13.70 3.69 -9.73
N VAL A 78 -13.07 4.77 -9.31
CA VAL A 78 -11.64 5.06 -9.54
C VAL A 78 -10.78 3.99 -8.87
N ALA A 79 -11.02 3.72 -7.59
CA ALA A 79 -10.29 2.71 -6.82
C ALA A 79 -10.37 1.32 -7.49
N ARG A 80 -11.55 0.94 -8.00
CA ARG A 80 -11.73 -0.31 -8.75
C ARG A 80 -10.91 -0.37 -10.04
N TYR A 81 -10.81 0.72 -10.79
CA TYR A 81 -9.99 0.75 -12.01
C TYR A 81 -8.50 0.63 -11.68
N LEU A 82 -8.03 1.38 -10.69
CA LEU A 82 -6.64 1.30 -10.23
C LEU A 82 -6.30 -0.10 -9.69
N TYR A 83 -7.22 -0.70 -8.93
CA TYR A 83 -7.09 -2.09 -8.49
C TYR A 83 -6.88 -3.04 -9.68
N ARG A 84 -7.73 -2.95 -10.71
CA ARG A 84 -7.63 -3.83 -11.89
C ARG A 84 -6.31 -3.63 -12.63
N ILE A 85 -5.87 -2.40 -12.81
CA ILE A 85 -4.57 -2.09 -13.44
C ILE A 85 -3.44 -2.74 -12.64
N ASN A 86 -3.40 -2.51 -11.32
CA ASN A 86 -2.37 -3.08 -10.45
C ASN A 86 -2.43 -4.61 -10.44
N LYS A 87 -3.62 -5.20 -10.34
CA LYS A 87 -3.79 -6.66 -10.31
C LYS A 87 -3.24 -7.33 -11.57
N HIS A 88 -3.53 -6.78 -12.73
CA HIS A 88 -3.00 -7.29 -14.00
C HIS A 88 -1.51 -6.98 -14.19
N SER A 89 -1.02 -5.84 -13.70
CA SER A 89 0.41 -5.54 -13.70
C SER A 89 1.22 -6.54 -12.86
N LEU A 90 0.67 -6.97 -11.72
CA LEU A 90 1.29 -7.98 -10.86
C LEU A 90 1.24 -9.40 -11.45
N ALA A 91 0.39 -9.65 -12.44
CA ALA A 91 0.28 -10.95 -13.11
C ALA A 91 1.23 -11.09 -14.33
N ILE A 92 2.01 -10.04 -14.64
CA ILE A 92 2.96 -10.06 -15.76
C ILE A 92 4.16 -10.96 -15.39
N LYS A 93 4.67 -11.69 -16.39
CA LYS A 93 5.87 -12.50 -16.24
C LYS A 93 7.08 -11.62 -15.91
N CYS A 94 7.85 -12.03 -14.90
CA CYS A 94 9.05 -11.34 -14.47
C CYS A 94 10.31 -12.00 -15.06
N ALA A 95 11.38 -11.22 -15.21
CA ALA A 95 12.68 -11.72 -15.67
C ALA A 95 13.38 -12.60 -14.62
N VAL A 96 13.12 -12.31 -13.32
CA VAL A 96 13.66 -13.04 -12.17
C VAL A 96 12.57 -13.95 -11.61
N LYS A 97 12.86 -15.24 -11.54
CA LYS A 97 11.87 -16.25 -11.12
C LYS A 97 11.38 -16.06 -9.69
N GLU A 98 12.29 -15.76 -8.78
CA GLU A 98 11.95 -15.51 -7.37
C GLU A 98 11.00 -14.32 -7.21
N THR A 99 11.19 -13.27 -8.01
CA THR A 99 10.29 -12.12 -8.06
C THR A 99 8.92 -12.51 -8.60
N GLU A 100 8.88 -13.28 -9.70
CA GLU A 100 7.61 -13.77 -10.26
C GLU A 100 6.81 -14.57 -9.23
N ASP A 101 7.47 -15.51 -8.56
CA ASP A 101 6.82 -16.41 -7.60
C ASP A 101 6.22 -15.65 -6.42
N ILE A 102 6.97 -14.72 -5.82
CA ILE A 102 6.48 -13.97 -4.65
C ILE A 102 5.42 -12.94 -5.04
N VAL A 103 5.58 -12.25 -6.17
CA VAL A 103 4.62 -11.28 -6.67
C VAL A 103 3.29 -11.97 -7.02
N HIS A 104 3.34 -13.10 -7.71
CA HIS A 104 2.14 -13.85 -8.05
C HIS A 104 1.47 -14.49 -6.83
N LYS A 105 2.24 -14.90 -5.81
CA LYS A 105 1.70 -15.41 -4.54
C LYS A 105 0.96 -14.33 -3.76
N ASN A 106 1.55 -13.17 -3.60
CA ASN A 106 1.08 -12.13 -2.69
C ASN A 106 0.11 -11.14 -3.35
N MET A 107 0.23 -10.92 -4.66
CA MET A 107 -0.55 -9.89 -5.38
C MET A 107 -0.64 -8.57 -4.61
N ARG A 108 0.45 -8.20 -3.93
CA ARG A 108 0.54 -7.02 -3.07
C ARG A 108 0.46 -5.75 -3.89
N MET A 109 -0.44 -4.85 -3.50
CA MET A 109 -0.54 -3.52 -4.09
C MET A 109 -0.76 -2.47 -3.01
N GLY A 110 -0.48 -1.22 -3.34
CA GLY A 110 -0.74 -0.07 -2.51
C GLY A 110 -1.50 1.00 -3.29
N ILE A 111 -2.82 1.04 -3.16
CA ILE A 111 -3.64 2.14 -3.65
C ILE A 111 -3.66 3.20 -2.56
N GLY A 112 -2.98 4.30 -2.80
CA GLY A 112 -2.86 5.42 -1.87
C GLY A 112 -3.80 6.57 -2.19
N VAL A 113 -3.86 7.53 -1.26
CA VAL A 113 -4.55 8.80 -1.45
C VAL A 113 -3.59 9.96 -1.23
N THR A 114 -3.71 10.97 -2.07
CA THR A 114 -2.95 12.23 -2.02
C THR A 114 -3.90 13.38 -1.79
N GLY A 115 -3.44 14.43 -1.11
CA GLY A 115 -4.27 15.57 -0.75
C GLY A 115 -5.21 15.30 0.43
N TYR A 116 -4.91 14.32 1.31
CA TYR A 116 -5.75 13.95 2.43
C TYR A 116 -6.12 15.13 3.35
N LEU A 117 -5.15 16.00 3.64
CA LEU A 117 -5.39 17.18 4.50
C LEU A 117 -6.22 18.27 3.81
N GLN A 118 -6.21 18.33 2.47
CA GLN A 118 -7.02 19.26 1.69
C GLN A 118 -8.43 18.75 1.43
N ALA A 119 -8.62 17.43 1.53
CA ALA A 119 -9.93 16.80 1.35
C ALA A 119 -10.92 17.25 2.44
N THR A 120 -12.18 17.33 2.10
CA THR A 120 -13.26 17.59 3.06
C THR A 120 -13.39 16.44 4.06
N GLU A 121 -14.02 16.70 5.18
CA GLU A 121 -14.32 15.64 6.15
C GLU A 121 -15.19 14.54 5.53
N GLU A 122 -16.14 14.90 4.71
CA GLU A 122 -17.00 13.97 3.99
C GLU A 122 -16.17 13.05 3.07
N GLN A 123 -15.26 13.60 2.25
CA GLN A 123 -14.37 12.83 1.39
C GLN A 123 -13.49 11.87 2.19
N ARG A 124 -12.96 12.30 3.33
CA ARG A 124 -12.18 11.43 4.22
C ARG A 124 -13.02 10.29 4.80
N ASN A 125 -14.26 10.55 5.14
CA ASN A 125 -15.18 9.52 5.66
C ASN A 125 -15.51 8.44 4.63
N TRP A 126 -15.48 8.74 3.32
CA TRP A 126 -15.68 7.73 2.28
C TRP A 126 -14.57 6.69 2.20
N LEU A 127 -13.39 6.95 2.75
CA LEU A 127 -12.22 6.04 2.63
C LEU A 127 -12.47 4.70 3.29
N SER A 128 -13.15 4.67 4.45
CA SER A 128 -13.45 3.42 5.15
C SER A 128 -14.35 2.52 4.30
N SER A 129 -15.46 3.05 3.80
CA SER A 129 -16.38 2.27 2.96
C SER A 129 -15.77 1.88 1.61
N CYS A 130 -14.87 2.71 1.08
CA CYS A 130 -14.12 2.38 -0.13
C CYS A 130 -13.13 1.24 0.10
N TYR A 131 -12.47 1.20 1.26
CA TYR A 131 -11.59 0.11 1.66
C TYR A 131 -12.34 -1.23 1.77
N ASP A 132 -13.48 -1.24 2.46
CA ASP A 132 -14.31 -2.43 2.59
C ASP A 132 -14.81 -2.91 1.23
N TYR A 133 -15.25 -1.98 0.37
CA TYR A 133 -15.64 -2.28 -1.00
C TYR A 133 -14.49 -2.93 -1.81
N LEU A 134 -13.26 -2.38 -1.71
CA LEU A 134 -12.10 -2.96 -2.42
C LEU A 134 -11.75 -4.36 -1.92
N ARG A 135 -11.89 -4.63 -0.63
CA ARG A 135 -11.65 -5.96 -0.05
C ARG A 135 -12.59 -7.00 -0.60
N GLU A 136 -13.88 -6.68 -0.65
CA GLU A 136 -14.87 -7.61 -1.21
C GLU A 136 -14.66 -7.76 -2.73
N TYR A 137 -14.40 -6.65 -3.42
CA TYR A 137 -14.11 -6.68 -4.85
C TYR A 137 -12.86 -7.52 -5.17
N ASP A 138 -11.80 -7.45 -4.37
CA ASP A 138 -10.60 -8.28 -4.55
C ASP A 138 -10.92 -9.77 -4.44
N LYS A 139 -11.72 -10.19 -3.48
CA LYS A 139 -12.13 -11.60 -3.33
C LYS A 139 -12.87 -12.09 -4.56
N GLU A 140 -13.91 -11.37 -4.97
CA GLU A 140 -14.72 -11.73 -6.13
C GLU A 140 -13.91 -11.72 -7.43
N TYR A 141 -13.16 -10.65 -7.67
CA TYR A 141 -12.39 -10.49 -8.89
C TYR A 141 -11.26 -11.52 -9.00
N SER A 142 -10.58 -11.80 -7.90
CA SER A 142 -9.52 -12.81 -7.84
C SER A 142 -10.08 -14.20 -8.15
N GLN A 143 -11.22 -14.56 -7.54
CA GLN A 143 -11.88 -15.85 -7.79
C GLN A 143 -12.30 -16.01 -9.27
N ILE A 144 -12.92 -14.99 -9.86
CA ILE A 144 -13.39 -15.03 -11.25
C ILE A 144 -12.22 -15.17 -12.24
N ASN A 145 -11.09 -14.51 -11.96
CA ASN A 145 -9.95 -14.43 -12.89
C ASN A 145 -8.80 -15.41 -12.55
N GLY A 146 -8.98 -16.26 -11.52
CA GLY A 146 -7.96 -17.24 -11.15
C GLY A 146 -6.71 -16.63 -10.48
N PHE A 147 -6.84 -15.47 -9.88
CA PHE A 147 -5.75 -14.85 -9.11
C PHE A 147 -5.85 -15.18 -7.61
N PRO A 148 -4.72 -15.21 -6.88
CA PRO A 148 -4.77 -15.15 -5.43
C PRO A 148 -5.36 -13.81 -4.96
N PRO A 149 -6.08 -13.76 -3.83
CA PRO A 149 -6.44 -12.49 -3.19
C PRO A 149 -5.18 -11.69 -2.82
N SER A 150 -5.27 -10.37 -2.92
CA SER A 150 -4.15 -9.49 -2.60
C SER A 150 -3.89 -9.45 -1.10
N ILE A 151 -2.64 -9.68 -0.68
CA ILE A 151 -2.26 -9.65 0.74
C ILE A 151 -2.40 -8.25 1.35
N LYS A 152 -2.21 -7.20 0.53
CA LYS A 152 -2.47 -5.78 0.85
C LYS A 152 -3.03 -5.06 -0.37
N LEU A 153 -3.93 -4.11 -0.13
CA LEU A 153 -4.63 -3.34 -1.18
C LEU A 153 -4.30 -1.86 -1.15
N THR A 154 -4.08 -1.31 0.03
CA THR A 154 -3.95 0.14 0.23
C THR A 154 -2.68 0.50 0.97
N THR A 155 -2.26 1.74 0.81
CA THR A 155 -1.11 2.31 1.52
C THR A 155 -1.29 3.81 1.74
N VAL A 156 -0.37 4.42 2.48
CA VAL A 156 -0.24 5.88 2.56
C VAL A 156 1.10 6.24 1.95
N LYS A 157 1.05 6.77 0.74
CA LYS A 157 2.25 7.06 -0.05
C LYS A 157 2.64 8.54 0.06
N PRO A 158 3.92 8.87 0.23
CA PRO A 158 4.40 10.23 0.02
C PRO A 158 4.45 10.51 -1.50
N SER A 159 3.46 11.23 -2.03
CA SER A 159 3.30 11.41 -3.48
C SER A 159 4.33 12.36 -4.11
N GLY A 160 4.95 13.24 -3.33
CA GLY A 160 5.95 14.17 -3.81
C GLY A 160 5.46 15.01 -4.99
N THR A 161 6.20 15.00 -6.10
CA THR A 161 5.90 15.80 -7.29
C THR A 161 4.65 15.36 -8.07
N LEU A 162 4.16 14.12 -7.89
CA LEU A 162 2.92 13.68 -8.54
C LEU A 162 1.71 14.50 -8.10
N SER A 163 1.69 14.98 -6.86
CA SER A 163 0.62 15.82 -6.33
C SER A 163 0.46 17.11 -7.13
N LEU A 164 1.55 17.66 -7.66
CA LEU A 164 1.54 18.90 -8.46
C LEU A 164 0.74 18.76 -9.76
N LEU A 165 0.76 17.56 -10.37
CA LEU A 165 -0.01 17.28 -11.59
C LEU A 165 -1.52 17.40 -11.38
N ALA A 166 -1.97 17.12 -10.16
CA ALA A 166 -3.38 17.17 -9.79
C ALA A 166 -3.76 18.45 -9.04
N GLY A 167 -2.80 19.35 -8.80
CA GLY A 167 -3.04 20.59 -8.05
C GLY A 167 -3.33 20.37 -6.56
N VAL A 168 -2.82 19.29 -5.98
CA VAL A 168 -2.97 18.94 -4.57
C VAL A 168 -1.62 18.91 -3.85
N THR A 169 -1.63 18.93 -2.53
CA THR A 169 -0.41 18.72 -1.71
C THR A 169 -0.14 17.23 -1.49
N PRO A 170 1.15 16.86 -1.33
CA PRO A 170 1.51 15.48 -1.01
C PRO A 170 0.90 14.99 0.28
#